data_c73acb6c80a291021107852b6b886e0e
#
_entry.id   c73acb6c80a291021107852b6b886e0e
#
_cell.length_a   1.000
_cell.length_b   1.000
_cell.length_c   1.000
_cell.angle_alpha   90.00
_cell.angle_beta   90.00
_cell.angle_gamma   90.00
#
_symmetry.space_group_name_H-M   'P 1'
#
loop_
_entity.id
_entity.type
_entity.pdbx_description
1 polymer ?
#
loop_
_entity_poly.entity_id
_entity_poly.type
_entity_poly.pdbx_seq_one_letter_code
_entity_poly.pdbx_strand_id
1 'polypeptide(L)'
;EAVEMYYTKNGLPLDVDPLTKDEDLYSVAPGDNTARLHRNREPRFYASIGFDRGTFEIDDKILTLQLRGGELHGSTLKETDEYQSCTGYLCQKWIHKSSTYNQSKNSYNYRKYAYPYLRLPELFYNYAEADFEYNGSLSALSLEYLNRVRKRCGLPRFQDSWALVGGIPSGSELRKVLHQERSIEFLFEGRRFHDLRRWKEAPEVMNKEPRS
;
A
#
# COMPACT_ATOMS: atom_id res chain seq x y z
N GLU A 1 -7.55 -4.68 4.88
CA GLU A 1 -6.36 -5.49 4.51
C GLU A 1 -5.36 -4.68 3.67
N ALA A 2 -5.69 -4.22 2.44
CA ALA A 2 -4.74 -3.53 1.56
C ALA A 2 -4.11 -2.29 2.21
N VAL A 3 -4.89 -1.48 2.91
CA VAL A 3 -4.45 -0.27 3.61
C VAL A 3 -3.54 -0.58 4.80
N GLU A 4 -3.86 -1.62 5.56
CA GLU A 4 -3.09 -2.07 6.73
C GLU A 4 -1.75 -2.70 6.33
N MET A 5 -1.67 -3.24 5.13
CA MET A 5 -0.46 -3.93 4.63
C MET A 5 0.75 -3.00 4.49
N TYR A 6 0.52 -1.72 4.14
CA TYR A 6 1.62 -0.76 4.00
C TYR A 6 2.36 -0.54 5.31
N TYR A 7 3.64 -0.26 5.19
CA TYR A 7 4.51 0.01 6.34
C TYR A 7 4.32 1.41 6.92
N THR A 8 4.86 1.60 8.10
CA THR A 8 5.12 2.92 8.67
C THR A 8 6.26 3.63 7.91
N LYS A 9 6.49 4.90 8.21
CA LYS A 9 7.64 5.66 7.71
C LYS A 9 8.99 5.04 8.12
N ASN A 10 9.02 4.24 9.18
CA ASN A 10 10.22 3.51 9.62
C ASN A 10 10.46 2.23 8.78
N GLY A 11 9.55 1.89 7.86
CA GLY A 11 9.65 0.70 7.02
C GLY A 11 9.39 -0.60 7.76
N LEU A 12 8.53 -0.57 8.79
CA LEU A 12 8.11 -1.70 9.60
C LEU A 12 6.60 -1.92 9.50
N PRO A 13 6.10 -3.15 9.68
CA PRO A 13 4.67 -3.44 9.83
C PRO A 13 4.04 -2.66 10.98
N LEU A 14 2.73 -2.38 10.87
CA LEU A 14 1.99 -1.58 11.85
C LEU A 14 1.96 -2.20 13.26
N ASP A 15 1.91 -3.51 13.33
CA ASP A 15 1.86 -4.30 14.57
C ASP A 15 3.24 -4.53 15.19
N VAL A 16 4.31 -4.15 14.51
CA VAL A 16 5.70 -4.33 14.95
C VAL A 16 6.34 -3.00 15.32
N ASP A 17 6.04 -1.92 14.58
CA ASP A 17 6.66 -0.62 14.79
C ASP A 17 6.26 -0.01 16.14
N PRO A 18 7.23 0.43 16.98
CA PRO A 18 6.94 1.15 18.22
C PRO A 18 6.06 2.40 18.06
N LEU A 19 6.00 2.98 16.85
CA LEU A 19 5.12 4.12 16.56
C LEU A 19 3.63 3.78 16.53
N THR A 20 3.29 2.52 16.30
CA THR A 20 1.91 2.13 15.94
C THR A 20 1.39 0.91 16.67
N LYS A 21 2.26 0.02 17.16
CA LYS A 21 1.88 -1.30 17.70
C LYS A 21 0.91 -1.24 18.89
N ASP A 22 0.96 -0.17 19.68
CA ASP A 22 0.15 0.00 20.89
C ASP A 22 -0.95 1.07 20.69
N GLU A 23 -1.14 1.56 19.44
CA GLU A 23 -2.10 2.62 19.12
C GLU A 23 -3.42 2.05 18.59
N ASP A 24 -4.54 2.69 18.97
CA ASP A 24 -5.81 2.48 18.28
C ASP A 24 -5.79 3.19 16.92
N LEU A 25 -5.42 2.44 15.88
CA LEU A 25 -5.20 2.97 14.54
C LEU A 25 -6.47 3.52 13.87
N TYR A 26 -7.65 3.08 14.33
CA TYR A 26 -8.93 3.53 13.77
C TYR A 26 -9.48 4.77 14.46
N SER A 27 -8.92 5.17 15.60
CA SER A 27 -9.27 6.43 16.26
C SER A 27 -8.67 7.65 15.53
N VAL A 28 -9.27 8.81 15.81
CA VAL A 28 -8.76 10.10 15.34
C VAL A 28 -8.01 10.76 16.50
N ALA A 29 -6.76 11.16 16.28
CA ALA A 29 -5.99 11.83 17.30
C ALA A 29 -6.55 13.24 17.61
N PRO A 30 -6.45 13.74 18.85
CA PRO A 30 -6.84 15.10 19.18
C PRO A 30 -6.17 16.12 18.26
N GLY A 31 -6.98 16.99 17.64
CA GLY A 31 -6.48 18.00 16.69
C GLY A 31 -6.23 17.49 15.26
N ASP A 32 -6.42 16.20 15.01
CA ASP A 32 -6.36 15.62 13.66
C ASP A 32 -7.77 15.54 13.02
N ASN A 33 -7.82 15.27 11.73
CA ASN A 33 -9.08 15.18 10.96
C ASN A 33 -9.25 13.84 10.23
N THR A 34 -8.29 12.91 10.38
CA THR A 34 -8.32 11.58 9.79
C THR A 34 -7.82 10.53 10.78
N ALA A 35 -8.08 9.24 10.51
CA ALA A 35 -7.67 8.14 11.38
C ALA A 35 -6.14 8.04 11.52
N ARG A 36 -5.66 7.61 12.69
CA ARG A 36 -4.23 7.35 12.96
C ARG A 36 -3.63 6.37 11.94
N LEU A 37 -4.43 5.43 11.43
CA LEU A 37 -4.07 4.49 10.38
C LEU A 37 -3.50 5.18 9.12
N HIS A 38 -3.86 6.44 8.87
CA HIS A 38 -3.40 7.20 7.71
C HIS A 38 -2.14 8.02 8.00
N ARG A 39 -1.64 8.01 9.24
CA ARG A 39 -0.50 8.82 9.67
C ARG A 39 0.78 8.01 9.75
N ASN A 40 1.90 8.69 9.57
CA ASN A 40 3.24 8.09 9.66
C ASN A 40 3.44 6.84 8.77
N ARG A 41 2.80 6.82 7.61
CA ARG A 41 2.91 5.72 6.64
C ARG A 41 4.06 5.95 5.66
N GLU A 42 4.48 4.90 5.02
CA GLU A 42 5.47 4.95 3.96
C GLU A 42 4.97 5.74 2.74
N PRO A 43 5.88 6.32 1.91
CA PRO A 43 5.47 7.12 0.75
C PRO A 43 4.61 6.38 -0.28
N ARG A 44 4.79 5.06 -0.45
CA ARG A 44 3.96 4.25 -1.37
C ARG A 44 2.49 4.22 -0.96
N PHE A 45 2.19 4.28 0.35
CA PHE A 45 0.83 4.40 0.84
C PHE A 45 0.15 5.66 0.28
N TYR A 46 0.78 6.81 0.49
CA TYR A 46 0.25 8.10 0.03
C TYR A 46 0.20 8.23 -1.50
N ALA A 47 1.08 7.54 -2.22
CA ALA A 47 1.11 7.53 -3.67
C ALA A 47 0.07 6.58 -4.31
N SER A 48 -0.45 5.62 -3.55
CA SER A 48 -1.31 4.55 -4.10
C SER A 48 -2.74 4.56 -3.58
N ILE A 49 -2.95 5.08 -2.37
CA ILE A 49 -4.21 5.04 -1.64
C ILE A 49 -4.76 6.44 -1.42
N GLY A 50 -5.94 6.71 -1.98
CA GLY A 50 -6.76 7.86 -1.60
C GLY A 50 -7.58 7.51 -0.35
N PHE A 51 -7.53 8.36 0.66
CA PHE A 51 -8.22 8.18 1.94
C PHE A 51 -8.83 9.50 2.41
N ASP A 52 -9.78 9.42 3.36
CA ASP A 52 -10.45 10.63 3.87
C ASP A 52 -9.47 11.64 4.46
N ARG A 53 -9.54 12.89 4.00
CA ARG A 53 -8.61 14.00 4.30
C ARG A 53 -7.19 13.81 3.75
N GLY A 54 -6.97 12.79 2.92
CA GLY A 54 -5.75 12.65 2.13
C GLY A 54 -5.73 13.57 0.92
N THR A 55 -4.56 13.70 0.30
CA THR A 55 -4.38 14.47 -0.93
C THR A 55 -4.55 13.58 -2.16
N PHE A 56 -5.10 14.14 -3.23
CA PHE A 56 -5.24 13.51 -4.52
C PHE A 56 -4.82 14.48 -5.62
N GLU A 57 -3.88 14.08 -6.46
CA GLU A 57 -3.38 14.94 -7.54
C GLU A 57 -4.09 14.57 -8.86
N ILE A 58 -4.91 15.50 -9.36
CA ILE A 58 -5.64 15.36 -10.62
C ILE A 58 -5.87 16.74 -11.25
N ASP A 59 -5.95 16.82 -12.59
CA ASP A 59 -6.09 18.08 -13.34
C ASP A 59 -4.95 19.08 -13.01
N ASP A 60 -3.74 18.51 -12.77
CA ASP A 60 -2.56 19.24 -12.28
C ASP A 60 -2.83 20.08 -11.02
N LYS A 61 -3.83 19.68 -10.22
CA LYS A 61 -4.22 20.28 -8.94
C LYS A 61 -4.14 19.25 -7.82
N ILE A 62 -3.88 19.72 -6.61
CA ILE A 62 -3.92 18.93 -5.40
C ILE A 62 -5.28 19.17 -4.73
N LEU A 63 -6.07 18.11 -4.60
CA LEU A 63 -7.36 18.11 -3.93
C LEU A 63 -7.25 17.44 -2.57
N THR A 64 -8.03 17.89 -1.59
CA THR A 64 -8.24 17.14 -0.35
C THR A 64 -9.48 16.27 -0.51
N LEU A 65 -9.32 14.98 -0.34
CA LEU A 65 -10.43 14.03 -0.42
C LEU A 65 -11.38 14.20 0.78
N GLN A 66 -12.68 14.19 0.51
CA GLN A 66 -13.77 14.29 1.47
C GLN A 66 -14.67 13.08 1.25
N LEU A 67 -14.33 11.95 1.92
CA LEU A 67 -14.93 10.64 1.65
C LEU A 67 -15.98 10.21 2.67
N ARG A 68 -16.34 11.06 3.63
CA ARG A 68 -17.39 10.76 4.61
C ARG A 68 -18.77 10.85 3.96
N GLY A 69 -19.73 10.14 4.54
CA GLY A 69 -21.10 10.14 4.05
C GLY A 69 -21.68 11.56 3.94
N GLY A 70 -22.25 11.89 2.79
CA GLY A 70 -22.80 13.22 2.49
C GLY A 70 -21.78 14.30 2.09
N GLU A 71 -20.48 14.00 2.08
CA GLU A 71 -19.45 14.94 1.60
C GLU A 71 -19.23 14.83 0.09
N LEU A 72 -18.41 15.75 -0.47
CA LEU A 72 -18.21 15.93 -1.91
C LEU A 72 -17.79 14.64 -2.66
N HIS A 73 -16.95 13.80 -2.05
CA HIS A 73 -16.45 12.57 -2.65
C HIS A 73 -16.98 11.33 -1.92
N GLY A 74 -17.86 11.53 -0.93
CA GLY A 74 -18.41 10.48 -0.10
C GLY A 74 -19.69 9.89 -0.66
N SER A 75 -20.15 8.82 -0.02
CA SER A 75 -21.45 8.21 -0.32
C SER A 75 -22.58 9.16 0.02
N THR A 76 -23.49 9.38 -0.93
CA THR A 76 -24.72 10.18 -0.69
C THR A 76 -25.83 9.37 -0.04
N LEU A 77 -25.61 8.10 0.30
CA LEU A 77 -26.59 7.15 0.85
C LEU A 77 -27.86 6.98 -0.03
N LYS A 78 -27.83 7.41 -1.27
CA LYS A 78 -28.88 7.09 -2.25
C LYS A 78 -28.54 5.75 -2.89
N GLU A 79 -29.44 4.80 -2.87
CA GLU A 79 -29.31 3.47 -3.44
C GLU A 79 -28.94 3.43 -4.94
N THR A 80 -28.96 4.59 -5.60
CA THR A 80 -28.73 4.75 -7.04
C THR A 80 -27.31 5.23 -7.41
N ASP A 81 -26.42 5.48 -6.42
CA ASP A 81 -25.07 5.98 -6.72
C ASP A 81 -24.09 4.84 -7.00
N GLU A 82 -24.01 4.41 -8.25
CA GLU A 82 -23.13 3.35 -8.75
C GLU A 82 -21.61 3.65 -8.62
N TYR A 83 -21.24 4.87 -8.22
CA TYR A 83 -19.85 5.37 -8.25
C TYR A 83 -19.21 5.52 -6.86
N GLN A 84 -19.78 4.88 -5.84
CA GLN A 84 -19.31 5.05 -4.47
C GLN A 84 -18.24 4.02 -4.09
N SER A 85 -17.23 4.48 -3.34
CA SER A 85 -16.30 3.58 -2.70
C SER A 85 -16.96 2.90 -1.48
N CYS A 86 -17.25 1.60 -1.59
CA CYS A 86 -17.77 0.81 -0.46
C CYS A 86 -16.79 0.71 0.72
N THR A 87 -15.53 1.03 0.51
CA THR A 87 -14.46 0.89 1.51
C THR A 87 -14.00 2.22 2.11
N GLY A 88 -14.44 3.35 1.56
CA GLY A 88 -13.92 4.68 1.92
C GLY A 88 -12.47 4.95 1.45
N TYR A 89 -11.94 4.12 0.54
CA TYR A 89 -10.62 4.27 -0.05
C TYR A 89 -10.68 4.29 -1.57
N LEU A 90 -9.75 5.00 -2.20
CA LEU A 90 -9.62 5.10 -3.64
C LEU A 90 -8.24 4.60 -4.09
N CYS A 91 -8.16 4.01 -5.28
CA CYS A 91 -6.89 3.69 -5.92
C CYS A 91 -6.34 4.92 -6.65
N GLN A 92 -5.15 5.40 -6.27
CA GLN A 92 -4.45 6.50 -6.95
C GLN A 92 -3.40 6.01 -7.95
N LYS A 93 -2.92 4.78 -7.81
CA LYS A 93 -1.71 4.28 -8.48
C LYS A 93 -1.74 4.40 -10.01
N TRP A 94 -2.92 4.30 -10.61
CA TRP A 94 -3.07 4.28 -12.08
C TRP A 94 -3.66 5.57 -12.64
N ILE A 95 -3.81 6.59 -11.83
CA ILE A 95 -4.38 7.87 -12.26
C ILE A 95 -3.22 8.83 -12.55
N HIS A 96 -3.12 9.27 -13.82
CA HIS A 96 -2.15 10.28 -14.18
C HIS A 96 -2.67 11.66 -13.74
N LYS A 97 -1.84 12.44 -13.07
CA LYS A 97 -2.20 13.74 -12.49
C LYS A 97 -2.78 14.75 -13.49
N SER A 98 -2.36 14.69 -14.76
CA SER A 98 -2.88 15.55 -15.82
C SER A 98 -4.12 14.97 -16.51
N SER A 99 -4.77 13.95 -15.95
CA SER A 99 -6.11 13.55 -16.41
C SER A 99 -7.14 14.54 -15.95
N THR A 100 -8.10 14.88 -16.83
CA THR A 100 -9.10 15.94 -16.54
C THR A 100 -10.51 15.43 -16.74
N TYR A 101 -11.46 16.05 -16.05
CA TYR A 101 -12.88 15.83 -16.24
C TYR A 101 -13.55 17.13 -16.72
N ASN A 102 -14.22 17.06 -17.85
CA ASN A 102 -15.01 18.18 -18.38
C ASN A 102 -16.47 17.98 -17.99
N GLN A 103 -16.92 18.73 -16.97
CA GLN A 103 -18.26 18.63 -16.43
C GLN A 103 -19.34 19.02 -17.47
N SER A 104 -19.11 20.04 -18.29
CA SER A 104 -20.09 20.51 -19.28
C SER A 104 -20.34 19.51 -20.41
N LYS A 105 -19.35 18.67 -20.72
CA LYS A 105 -19.42 17.63 -21.74
C LYS A 105 -19.62 16.23 -21.16
N ASN A 106 -19.67 16.10 -19.83
CA ASN A 106 -19.68 14.83 -19.11
C ASN A 106 -18.64 13.83 -19.68
N SER A 107 -17.41 14.31 -19.85
CA SER A 107 -16.36 13.52 -20.52
C SER A 107 -15.04 13.58 -19.77
N TYR A 108 -14.33 12.44 -19.78
CA TYR A 108 -13.00 12.31 -19.22
C TYR A 108 -11.94 12.40 -20.32
N ASN A 109 -10.88 13.14 -20.06
CA ASN A 109 -9.68 13.16 -20.89
C ASN A 109 -8.54 12.47 -20.12
N TYR A 110 -8.38 11.18 -20.39
CA TYR A 110 -7.35 10.36 -19.73
C TYR A 110 -5.99 10.60 -20.40
N ARG A 111 -4.99 10.95 -19.59
CA ARG A 111 -3.61 10.99 -20.06
C ARG A 111 -3.11 9.57 -20.27
N LYS A 112 -2.78 9.22 -21.53
CA LYS A 112 -2.20 7.91 -21.86
C LYS A 112 -0.76 7.84 -21.37
N TYR A 113 -0.39 6.71 -20.80
CA TYR A 113 0.98 6.35 -20.43
C TYR A 113 1.21 4.85 -20.66
N ALA A 114 2.49 4.45 -20.76
CA ALA A 114 2.82 3.04 -20.95
C ALA A 114 2.58 2.26 -19.64
N TYR A 115 1.75 1.22 -19.71
CA TYR A 115 1.55 0.30 -18.60
C TYR A 115 2.75 -0.63 -18.46
N PRO A 116 3.46 -0.67 -17.33
CA PRO A 116 4.62 -1.52 -17.13
C PRO A 116 4.17 -2.97 -16.93
N TYR A 117 4.37 -3.81 -17.92
CA TYR A 117 4.01 -5.22 -17.84
C TYR A 117 4.96 -6.02 -16.94
N LEU A 118 6.25 -5.71 -16.98
CA LEU A 118 7.29 -6.27 -16.12
C LEU A 118 8.16 -5.13 -15.59
N ARG A 119 8.45 -5.16 -14.29
CA ARG A 119 9.30 -4.16 -13.66
C ARG A 119 10.49 -4.81 -12.95
N LEU A 120 11.62 -4.14 -12.96
CA LEU A 120 12.85 -4.61 -12.29
C LEU A 120 12.67 -5.03 -10.81
N PRO A 121 11.86 -4.36 -9.99
CA PRO A 121 11.55 -4.82 -8.63
C PRO A 121 11.02 -6.26 -8.57
N GLU A 122 10.34 -6.77 -9.60
CA GLU A 122 9.85 -8.15 -9.62
C GLU A 122 11.02 -9.15 -9.61
N LEU A 123 12.07 -8.87 -10.36
CA LEU A 123 13.28 -9.71 -10.34
C LEU A 123 14.00 -9.62 -8.99
N PHE A 124 14.03 -8.45 -8.38
CA PHE A 124 14.66 -8.26 -7.08
C PHE A 124 13.95 -9.05 -5.98
N TYR A 125 12.62 -8.99 -5.93
CA TYR A 125 11.85 -9.77 -4.95
C TYR A 125 11.89 -11.27 -5.25
N ASN A 126 11.84 -11.68 -6.52
CA ASN A 126 11.99 -13.08 -6.89
C ASN A 126 13.34 -13.64 -6.44
N TYR A 127 14.42 -12.88 -6.61
CA TYR A 127 15.74 -13.28 -6.14
C TYR A 127 15.78 -13.38 -4.61
N ALA A 128 15.33 -12.36 -3.89
CA ALA A 128 15.38 -12.35 -2.43
C ALA A 128 14.54 -13.47 -1.81
N GLU A 129 13.37 -13.76 -2.38
CA GLU A 129 12.52 -14.89 -1.95
C GLU A 129 13.20 -16.23 -2.22
N ALA A 130 13.73 -16.45 -3.43
CA ALA A 130 14.41 -17.68 -3.79
C ALA A 130 15.66 -17.92 -2.94
N ASP A 131 16.45 -16.89 -2.70
CA ASP A 131 17.64 -16.93 -1.84
C ASP A 131 17.28 -17.32 -0.41
N PHE A 132 16.24 -16.69 0.14
CA PHE A 132 15.74 -17.03 1.47
C PHE A 132 15.21 -18.48 1.55
N GLU A 133 14.41 -18.92 0.57
CA GLU A 133 13.87 -20.30 0.57
C GLU A 133 14.96 -21.36 0.43
N TYR A 134 16.05 -21.05 -0.26
CA TYR A 134 17.17 -21.96 -0.42
C TYR A 134 18.13 -21.96 0.77
N ASN A 135 18.48 -20.78 1.30
CA ASN A 135 19.53 -20.62 2.31
C ASN A 135 18.98 -20.44 3.74
N GLY A 136 17.67 -20.21 3.92
CA GLY A 136 17.05 -19.88 5.21
C GLY A 136 17.37 -18.47 5.73
N SER A 137 18.10 -17.67 4.96
CA SER A 137 18.51 -16.31 5.32
C SER A 137 18.72 -15.47 4.07
N LEU A 138 18.81 -14.15 4.23
CA LEU A 138 19.08 -13.22 3.13
C LEU A 138 20.59 -13.02 2.96
N SER A 139 21.08 -13.23 1.74
CA SER A 139 22.44 -12.86 1.36
C SER A 139 22.63 -11.34 1.28
N ALA A 140 23.89 -10.91 1.19
CA ALA A 140 24.22 -9.49 0.97
C ALA A 140 23.58 -8.93 -0.31
N LEU A 141 23.48 -9.75 -1.36
CA LEU A 141 22.87 -9.38 -2.64
C LEU A 141 21.36 -9.25 -2.52
N SER A 142 20.69 -10.15 -1.79
CA SER A 142 19.27 -10.03 -1.48
C SER A 142 18.94 -8.75 -0.74
N LEU A 143 19.72 -8.42 0.29
CA LEU A 143 19.61 -7.15 1.03
C LEU A 143 19.86 -5.94 0.13
N GLU A 144 20.83 -6.00 -0.79
CA GLU A 144 21.07 -4.94 -1.75
C GLU A 144 19.84 -4.72 -2.64
N TYR A 145 19.25 -5.78 -3.19
CA TYR A 145 18.07 -5.68 -4.06
C TYR A 145 16.84 -5.12 -3.33
N LEU A 146 16.55 -5.60 -2.12
CA LEU A 146 15.49 -5.04 -1.27
C LEU A 146 15.73 -3.56 -1.00
N ASN A 147 16.97 -3.18 -0.68
CA ASN A 147 17.35 -1.81 -0.38
C ASN A 147 17.27 -0.88 -1.60
N ARG A 148 17.49 -1.36 -2.81
CA ARG A 148 17.27 -0.58 -4.04
C ARG A 148 15.81 -0.17 -4.19
N VAL A 149 14.87 -1.09 -3.93
CA VAL A 149 13.44 -0.78 -3.95
C VAL A 149 13.08 0.19 -2.83
N ARG A 150 13.51 -0.10 -1.60
CA ARG A 150 13.22 0.74 -0.43
C ARG A 150 13.76 2.16 -0.60
N LYS A 151 14.99 2.32 -1.08
CA LYS A 151 15.59 3.63 -1.37
C LYS A 151 14.77 4.43 -2.37
N ARG A 152 14.32 3.81 -3.47
CA ARG A 152 13.46 4.46 -4.45
C ARG A 152 12.15 4.95 -3.83
N CYS A 153 11.62 4.21 -2.86
CA CYS A 153 10.37 4.51 -2.17
C CYS A 153 10.55 5.47 -0.97
N GLY A 154 11.77 5.94 -0.69
CA GLY A 154 12.03 6.82 0.44
C GLY A 154 12.00 6.14 1.80
N LEU A 155 12.18 4.82 1.85
CA LEU A 155 12.24 4.04 3.08
C LEU A 155 13.70 3.86 3.57
N PRO A 156 13.91 3.70 4.89
CA PRO A 156 15.17 3.25 5.44
C PRO A 156 15.60 1.90 4.85
N ARG A 157 16.89 1.57 4.96
CA ARG A 157 17.38 0.24 4.56
C ARG A 157 16.68 -0.85 5.38
N PHE A 158 16.51 -2.02 4.79
CA PHE A 158 15.80 -3.13 5.41
C PHE A 158 16.36 -3.46 6.81
N GLN A 159 17.67 -3.65 6.89
CA GLN A 159 18.34 -3.96 8.17
C GLN A 159 18.25 -2.82 9.18
N ASP A 160 18.25 -1.55 8.74
CA ASP A 160 18.19 -0.40 9.64
C ASP A 160 16.78 -0.27 10.26
N SER A 161 15.73 -0.55 9.47
CA SER A 161 14.35 -0.63 9.98
C SER A 161 14.22 -1.72 11.06
N TRP A 162 14.67 -2.92 10.74
CA TRP A 162 14.55 -4.05 11.66
C TRP A 162 15.44 -3.95 12.89
N ALA A 163 16.54 -3.18 12.83
CA ALA A 163 17.38 -2.88 13.99
C ALA A 163 16.61 -2.14 15.10
N LEU A 164 15.55 -1.37 14.76
CA LEU A 164 14.70 -0.68 15.73
C LEU A 164 13.93 -1.64 16.66
N VAL A 165 13.75 -2.89 16.25
CA VAL A 165 12.93 -3.89 16.94
C VAL A 165 13.67 -5.19 17.21
N GLY A 166 15.02 -5.14 17.28
CA GLY A 166 15.84 -6.26 17.69
C GLY A 166 16.50 -7.04 16.55
N GLY A 167 16.33 -6.61 15.30
CA GLY A 167 16.99 -7.20 14.14
C GLY A 167 16.04 -7.86 13.15
N ILE A 168 16.59 -8.30 12.03
CA ILE A 168 15.83 -8.97 10.97
C ILE A 168 15.25 -10.28 11.52
N PRO A 169 13.92 -10.53 11.37
CA PRO A 169 13.32 -11.79 11.79
C PRO A 169 13.88 -12.98 11.00
N SER A 170 13.61 -14.19 11.43
CA SER A 170 14.06 -15.42 10.79
C SER A 170 12.89 -16.37 10.51
N GLY A 171 13.13 -17.43 9.74
CA GLY A 171 12.15 -18.49 9.49
C GLY A 171 10.84 -17.96 8.90
N SER A 172 9.72 -18.44 9.44
CA SER A 172 8.38 -18.08 8.92
C SER A 172 8.07 -16.60 9.00
N GLU A 173 8.60 -15.89 9.98
CA GLU A 173 8.35 -14.44 10.11
C GLU A 173 9.07 -13.64 9.02
N LEU A 174 10.32 -14.02 8.68
CA LEU A 174 11.01 -13.39 7.54
C LEU A 174 10.28 -13.66 6.21
N ARG A 175 9.75 -14.87 6.03
CA ARG A 175 8.92 -15.20 4.85
C ARG A 175 7.73 -14.28 4.73
N LYS A 176 6.98 -14.07 5.82
CA LYS A 176 5.83 -13.15 5.84
C LYS A 176 6.23 -11.72 5.47
N VAL A 177 7.36 -11.26 5.97
CA VAL A 177 7.91 -9.93 5.66
C VAL A 177 8.25 -9.81 4.17
N LEU A 178 8.91 -10.80 3.58
CA LEU A 178 9.22 -10.79 2.14
C LEU A 178 7.94 -10.79 1.27
N HIS A 179 6.93 -11.60 1.66
CA HIS A 179 5.63 -11.61 1.00
C HIS A 179 4.91 -10.27 1.13
N GLN A 180 5.00 -9.62 2.29
CA GLN A 180 4.42 -8.29 2.52
C GLN A 180 5.13 -7.21 1.70
N GLU A 181 6.46 -7.15 1.69
CA GLU A 181 7.26 -6.23 0.86
C GLU A 181 6.84 -6.31 -0.62
N ARG A 182 6.77 -7.54 -1.14
CA ARG A 182 6.35 -7.79 -2.51
C ARG A 182 4.90 -7.37 -2.74
N SER A 183 4.01 -7.69 -1.83
CA SER A 183 2.58 -7.37 -1.94
C SER A 183 2.33 -5.86 -1.96
N ILE A 184 3.05 -5.09 -1.15
CA ILE A 184 3.00 -3.62 -1.12
C ILE A 184 3.48 -3.05 -2.46
N GLU A 185 4.62 -3.51 -2.96
CA GLU A 185 5.21 -2.99 -4.20
C GLU A 185 4.29 -3.21 -5.40
N PHE A 186 3.64 -4.38 -5.47
CA PHE A 186 2.81 -4.78 -6.60
C PHE A 186 1.30 -4.62 -6.34
N LEU A 187 0.91 -3.89 -5.30
CA LEU A 187 -0.50 -3.59 -5.05
C LEU A 187 -1.12 -2.88 -6.28
N PHE A 188 -2.30 -3.31 -6.68
CA PHE A 188 -3.03 -2.88 -7.89
C PHE A 188 -2.35 -3.24 -9.24
N GLU A 189 -1.38 -4.15 -9.26
CA GLU A 189 -0.72 -4.62 -10.50
C GLU A 189 -1.13 -6.04 -10.90
N GLY A 190 -2.18 -6.60 -10.27
CA GLY A 190 -2.70 -7.93 -10.61
C GLY A 190 -1.82 -9.11 -10.14
N ARG A 191 -0.75 -8.86 -9.37
CA ARG A 191 0.19 -9.91 -8.95
C ARG A 191 -0.31 -10.71 -7.75
N ARG A 192 -1.05 -10.10 -6.83
CA ARG A 192 -1.47 -10.69 -5.54
C ARG A 192 -2.15 -12.05 -5.68
N PHE A 193 -3.05 -12.21 -6.65
CA PHE A 193 -3.75 -13.48 -6.88
C PHE A 193 -2.79 -14.62 -7.20
N HIS A 194 -1.83 -14.38 -8.08
CA HIS A 194 -0.84 -15.38 -8.47
C HIS A 194 0.13 -15.69 -7.33
N ASP A 195 0.58 -14.66 -6.61
CA ASP A 195 1.47 -14.81 -5.47
C ASP A 195 0.82 -15.63 -4.34
N LEU A 196 -0.40 -15.33 -3.94
CA LEU A 196 -1.14 -16.10 -2.93
C LEU A 196 -1.28 -17.60 -3.32
N ARG A 197 -1.50 -17.90 -4.60
CA ARG A 197 -1.60 -19.28 -5.07
C ARG A 197 -0.25 -20.02 -5.00
N ARG A 198 0.83 -19.41 -5.45
CA ARG A 198 2.17 -20.04 -5.41
C ARG A 198 2.71 -20.16 -3.99
N TRP A 199 2.36 -19.24 -3.09
CA TRP A 199 2.66 -19.32 -1.66
C TRP A 199 1.76 -20.28 -0.89
N LYS A 200 0.68 -20.77 -1.52
CA LYS A 200 -0.37 -21.61 -0.91
C LYS A 200 -1.13 -20.91 0.23
N GLU A 201 -1.13 -19.59 0.24
CA GLU A 201 -1.82 -18.74 1.21
C GLU A 201 -3.27 -18.39 0.78
N ALA A 202 -3.64 -18.65 -0.48
CA ALA A 202 -4.94 -18.28 -1.01
C ALA A 202 -6.14 -18.78 -0.18
N PRO A 203 -6.20 -20.04 0.30
CA PRO A 203 -7.33 -20.50 1.11
C PRO A 203 -7.48 -19.73 2.42
N GLU A 204 -6.35 -19.40 3.06
CA GLU A 204 -6.36 -18.67 4.34
C GLU A 204 -6.77 -17.20 4.14
N VAL A 205 -6.24 -16.54 3.10
CA VAL A 205 -6.47 -15.12 2.88
C VAL A 205 -7.84 -14.85 2.26
N MET A 206 -8.29 -15.69 1.31
CA MET A 206 -9.53 -15.45 0.56
C MET A 206 -10.79 -15.90 1.32
N ASN A 207 -10.67 -16.78 2.31
CA ASN A 207 -11.80 -17.21 3.15
C ASN A 207 -11.98 -16.35 4.41
N LYS A 208 -11.13 -15.34 4.63
CA LYS A 208 -11.36 -14.38 5.72
C LYS A 208 -12.59 -13.54 5.40
N GLU A 209 -13.57 -13.58 6.29
CA GLU A 209 -14.71 -12.68 6.20
C GLU A 209 -14.25 -11.22 6.25
N PRO A 210 -14.86 -10.32 5.46
CA PRO A 210 -14.60 -8.89 5.59
C PRO A 210 -14.88 -8.46 7.04
N ARG A 211 -13.97 -7.71 7.64
CA ARG A 211 -14.23 -7.09 8.94
C ARG A 211 -15.38 -6.10 8.77
N SER A 212 -16.48 -6.35 9.47
CA SER A 212 -17.65 -5.48 9.55
C SER A 212 -17.33 -4.17 10.26
#